data_4fdff7b5dbca3eb35366b61a5a9f964a
#
_entry.id   4fdff7b5dbca3eb35366b61a5a9f964a
#
_cell.length_a   1.000
_cell.length_b   1.000
_cell.length_c   1.000
_cell.angle_alpha   90.00
_cell.angle_beta   90.00
_cell.angle_gamma   90.00
#
_symmetry.space_group_name_H-M   'P 1'
#
loop_
_entity.id
_entity.type
_entity.pdbx_description
1 polymer ?
#
loop_
_entity_poly.entity_id
_entity_poly.type
_entity_poly.pdbx_seq_one_letter_code
_entity_poly.pdbx_strand_id
1 'polypeptide(L)'
;GHKDANMTAGMISGILTIPAVLLIQLAPTATWAFIFYAPALLAVNSPFGIAAGALPVITPPQLRARVAAVYMLVGAMGMFFGPPLAGAFNEYIFPGTQGIRYSMISMTCFFGLLGVLLLWFAREPYSQSMEKAGLWAED
;
A
#
# COMPACT_ATOMS: atom_id res chain seq x y z
N GLY A 1 -13.75 13.66 -16.71
CA GLY A 1 -12.68 13.03 -15.93
C GLY A 1 -13.16 11.71 -15.36
N HIS A 2 -12.31 10.70 -15.37
CA HIS A 2 -12.69 9.38 -14.84
C HIS A 2 -12.95 9.48 -13.34
N LYS A 3 -14.17 9.18 -12.90
CA LYS A 3 -14.59 9.18 -11.49
C LYS A 3 -13.72 8.23 -10.64
N ASP A 4 -13.10 7.23 -11.26
CA ASP A 4 -12.27 6.20 -10.63
C ASP A 4 -10.75 6.40 -10.80
N ALA A 5 -10.29 7.59 -11.25
CA ALA A 5 -8.88 7.82 -11.57
C ALA A 5 -7.96 7.56 -10.36
N ASN A 6 -8.34 8.03 -9.18
CA ASN A 6 -7.56 7.83 -7.96
C ASN A 6 -7.44 6.34 -7.57
N MET A 7 -8.56 5.61 -7.70
CA MET A 7 -8.58 4.17 -7.39
C MET A 7 -7.78 3.36 -8.39
N THR A 8 -7.92 3.68 -9.68
CA THR A 8 -7.14 3.05 -10.75
C THR A 8 -5.64 3.32 -10.58
N ALA A 9 -5.27 4.57 -10.26
CA ALA A 9 -3.88 4.94 -9.97
C ALA A 9 -3.34 4.19 -8.73
N GLY A 10 -4.16 4.06 -7.68
CA GLY A 10 -3.82 3.27 -6.49
C GLY A 10 -3.59 1.79 -6.80
N MET A 11 -4.44 1.19 -7.63
CA MET A 11 -4.28 -0.20 -8.06
C MET A 11 -3.02 -0.41 -8.92
N ILE A 12 -2.78 0.46 -9.89
CA ILE A 12 -1.57 0.40 -10.74
C ILE A 12 -0.33 0.53 -9.86
N SER A 13 -0.30 1.50 -8.94
CA SER A 13 0.81 1.67 -8.00
C SER A 13 1.00 0.44 -7.11
N GLY A 14 -0.08 -0.14 -6.59
CA GLY A 14 -0.04 -1.36 -5.79
C GLY A 14 0.53 -2.55 -6.56
N ILE A 15 0.11 -2.75 -7.81
CA ILE A 15 0.63 -3.81 -8.68
C ILE A 15 2.12 -3.58 -8.99
N LEU A 16 2.52 -2.34 -9.28
CA LEU A 16 3.93 -1.99 -9.56
C LEU A 16 4.83 -2.11 -8.33
N THR A 17 4.29 -1.93 -7.14
CA THR A 17 5.03 -2.07 -5.88
C THR A 17 5.59 -3.47 -5.70
N ILE A 18 4.83 -4.51 -6.04
CA ILE A 18 5.26 -5.90 -5.86
C ILE A 18 6.57 -6.18 -6.65
N PRO A 19 6.63 -6.01 -7.98
CA PRO A 19 7.86 -6.27 -8.71
C PRO A 19 9.00 -5.32 -8.33
N ALA A 20 8.69 -4.04 -8.02
CA ALA A 20 9.71 -3.08 -7.61
C ALA A 20 10.42 -3.51 -6.32
N VAL A 21 9.67 -3.97 -5.32
CA VAL A 21 10.25 -4.46 -4.04
C VAL A 21 10.95 -5.80 -4.24
N LEU A 22 10.42 -6.70 -5.07
CA LEU A 22 11.07 -7.97 -5.39
C LEU A 22 12.42 -7.78 -6.08
N LEU A 23 12.57 -6.80 -6.96
CA LEU A 23 13.84 -6.47 -7.61
C LEU A 23 14.94 -6.12 -6.59
N ILE A 24 14.61 -5.40 -5.52
CA ILE A 24 15.57 -5.12 -4.43
C ILE A 24 16.01 -6.42 -3.76
N GLN A 25 15.04 -7.27 -3.43
CA GLN A 25 15.27 -8.50 -2.67
C GLN A 25 16.03 -9.55 -3.51
N LEU A 26 15.86 -9.54 -4.83
CA LEU A 26 16.53 -10.43 -5.77
C LEU A 26 17.87 -9.88 -6.29
N ALA A 27 18.22 -8.65 -5.94
CA ALA A 27 19.44 -8.02 -6.40
C ALA A 27 20.70 -8.87 -6.06
N PRO A 28 21.60 -9.10 -7.02
CA PRO A 28 22.79 -9.92 -6.81
C PRO A 28 23.86 -9.22 -5.96
N THR A 29 23.88 -7.90 -5.96
CA THR A 29 24.83 -7.08 -5.20
C THR A 29 24.14 -5.91 -4.52
N ALA A 30 24.77 -5.38 -3.47
CA ALA A 30 24.28 -4.20 -2.76
C ALA A 30 24.09 -2.98 -3.69
N THR A 31 24.97 -2.79 -4.66
CA THR A 31 24.89 -1.69 -5.63
C THR A 31 23.58 -1.74 -6.43
N TRP A 32 23.22 -2.90 -6.96
CA TRP A 32 21.97 -3.10 -7.67
C TRP A 32 20.75 -2.91 -6.75
N ALA A 33 20.84 -3.37 -5.51
CA ALA A 33 19.78 -3.16 -4.53
C ALA A 33 19.54 -1.66 -4.29
N PHE A 34 20.58 -0.83 -4.18
CA PHE A 34 20.44 0.63 -4.04
C PHE A 34 19.87 1.30 -5.29
N ILE A 35 20.25 0.85 -6.48
CA ILE A 35 19.69 1.38 -7.74
C ILE A 35 18.19 1.12 -7.82
N PHE A 36 17.75 -0.10 -7.47
CA PHE A 36 16.33 -0.46 -7.48
C PHE A 36 15.54 0.16 -6.31
N TYR A 37 16.22 0.56 -5.24
CA TYR A 37 15.57 1.13 -4.06
C TYR A 37 14.87 2.46 -4.36
N ALA A 38 15.46 3.34 -5.18
CA ALA A 38 14.87 4.63 -5.51
C ALA A 38 13.50 4.51 -6.22
N PRO A 39 13.36 3.77 -7.34
CA PRO A 39 12.05 3.58 -7.96
C PRO A 39 11.08 2.78 -7.09
N ALA A 40 11.57 1.85 -6.27
CA ALA A 40 10.73 1.11 -5.35
C ALA A 40 10.15 1.99 -4.24
N LEU A 41 10.92 2.95 -3.69
CA LEU A 41 10.41 3.93 -2.73
C LEU A 41 9.25 4.74 -3.31
N LEU A 42 9.35 5.17 -4.57
CA LEU A 42 8.27 5.88 -5.24
C LEU A 42 7.03 5.00 -5.36
N ALA A 43 7.19 3.75 -5.80
CA ALA A 43 6.09 2.80 -5.95
C ALA A 43 5.40 2.50 -4.62
N VAL A 44 6.16 2.25 -3.54
CA VAL A 44 5.64 1.92 -2.20
C VAL A 44 4.91 3.11 -1.58
N ASN A 45 5.41 4.34 -1.77
CA ASN A 45 4.80 5.54 -1.16
C ASN A 45 3.61 6.10 -1.97
N SER A 46 3.51 5.80 -3.27
CA SER A 46 2.43 6.29 -4.13
C SER A 46 1.02 5.96 -3.62
N PRO A 47 0.70 4.74 -3.18
CA PRO A 47 -0.62 4.42 -2.66
C PRO A 47 -1.00 5.25 -1.42
N PHE A 48 -0.04 5.57 -0.56
CA PHE A 48 -0.26 6.43 0.62
C PHE A 48 -0.65 7.84 0.21
N GLY A 49 0.05 8.44 -0.75
CA GLY A 49 -0.27 9.77 -1.27
C GLY A 49 -1.64 9.83 -1.94
N ILE A 50 -1.93 8.83 -2.77
CA ILE A 50 -3.23 8.72 -3.46
C ILE A 50 -4.37 8.57 -2.46
N ALA A 51 -4.24 7.71 -1.45
CA ALA A 51 -5.25 7.52 -0.43
C ALA A 51 -5.46 8.79 0.41
N ALA A 52 -4.37 9.46 0.83
CA ALA A 52 -4.44 10.70 1.58
C ALA A 52 -5.16 11.82 0.81
N GLY A 53 -5.00 11.87 -0.52
CA GLY A 53 -5.71 12.81 -1.39
C GLY A 53 -7.17 12.45 -1.65
N ALA A 54 -7.47 11.15 -1.74
CA ALA A 54 -8.81 10.65 -2.06
C ALA A 54 -9.78 10.70 -0.86
N LEU A 55 -9.29 10.42 0.35
CA LEU A 55 -10.13 10.35 1.56
C LEU A 55 -10.89 11.64 1.87
N PRO A 56 -10.27 12.85 1.84
CA PRO A 56 -11.00 14.10 2.09
C PRO A 56 -12.08 14.40 1.06
N VAL A 57 -11.95 13.90 -0.16
CA VAL A 57 -12.92 14.15 -1.26
C VAL A 57 -14.24 13.40 -1.01
N ILE A 58 -14.15 12.16 -0.53
CA ILE A 58 -15.32 11.30 -0.27
C ILE A 58 -15.87 11.44 1.15
N THR A 59 -15.29 12.32 1.98
CA THR A 59 -15.65 12.45 3.39
C THR A 59 -16.30 13.82 3.66
N PRO A 60 -17.47 13.86 4.34
CA PRO A 60 -18.08 15.09 4.78
C PRO A 60 -17.13 15.94 5.63
N PRO A 61 -17.16 17.29 5.52
CA PRO A 61 -16.21 18.17 6.21
C PRO A 61 -16.08 17.91 7.72
N GLN A 62 -17.18 17.56 8.38
CA GLN A 62 -17.24 17.32 9.82
C GLN A 62 -16.52 16.04 10.25
N LEU A 63 -16.33 15.08 9.35
CA LEU A 63 -15.72 13.77 9.64
C LEU A 63 -14.31 13.63 9.10
N ARG A 64 -13.81 14.60 8.32
CA ARG A 64 -12.48 14.52 7.69
C ARG A 64 -11.35 14.22 8.66
N ALA A 65 -11.34 14.93 9.79
CA ALA A 65 -10.30 14.72 10.82
C ALA A 65 -10.37 13.31 11.44
N ARG A 66 -11.57 12.78 11.67
CA ARG A 66 -11.75 11.43 12.24
C ARG A 66 -11.31 10.34 11.26
N VAL A 67 -11.68 10.47 9.99
CA VAL A 67 -11.28 9.53 8.94
C VAL A 67 -9.77 9.55 8.72
N ALA A 68 -9.16 10.74 8.70
CA ALA A 68 -7.71 10.88 8.62
C ALA A 68 -7.00 10.24 9.82
N ALA A 69 -7.52 10.41 11.04
CA ALA A 69 -6.95 9.79 12.24
C ALA A 69 -7.01 8.25 12.17
N VAL A 70 -8.14 7.68 11.74
CA VAL A 70 -8.27 6.22 11.55
C VAL A 70 -7.31 5.72 10.47
N TYR A 71 -7.19 6.42 9.35
CA TYR A 71 -6.26 6.07 8.28
C TYR A 71 -4.80 6.05 8.79
N MET A 72 -4.39 7.08 9.52
CA MET A 72 -3.06 7.16 10.12
C MET A 72 -2.83 6.05 11.16
N LEU A 73 -3.83 5.74 11.98
CA LEU A 73 -3.76 4.67 12.97
C LEU A 73 -3.54 3.30 12.30
N VAL A 74 -4.30 2.99 11.27
CA VAL A 74 -4.16 1.73 10.52
C VAL A 74 -2.76 1.64 9.87
N GLY A 75 -2.27 2.74 9.28
CA GLY A 75 -0.91 2.81 8.73
C GLY A 75 0.17 2.59 9.80
N ALA A 76 0.03 3.21 10.96
CA ALA A 76 0.96 3.06 12.09
C ALA A 76 0.97 1.61 12.62
N MET A 77 -0.19 0.95 12.70
CA MET A 77 -0.26 -0.47 13.08
C MET A 77 0.50 -1.36 12.09
N GLY A 78 0.37 -1.11 10.78
CA GLY A 78 1.13 -1.83 9.75
C GLY A 78 2.65 -1.65 9.94
N MET A 79 3.10 -0.43 10.19
CA MET A 79 4.52 -0.14 10.47
C MET A 79 5.01 -0.77 11.77
N PHE A 80 4.17 -0.82 12.80
CA PHE A 80 4.52 -1.41 14.09
C PHE A 80 4.64 -2.93 14.03
N PHE A 81 3.71 -3.60 13.37
CA PHE A 81 3.69 -5.07 13.29
C PHE A 81 4.56 -5.64 12.16
N GLY A 82 4.89 -4.84 11.13
CA GLY A 82 5.68 -5.30 9.99
C GLY A 82 7.03 -5.91 10.35
N PRO A 83 7.92 -5.18 11.03
CA PRO A 83 9.25 -5.69 11.39
C PRO A 83 9.23 -6.93 12.30
N PRO A 84 8.41 -7.00 13.38
CA PRO A 84 8.29 -8.21 14.18
C PRO A 84 7.80 -9.43 13.38
N LEU A 85 6.84 -9.25 12.48
CA LEU A 85 6.39 -10.33 11.60
C LEU A 85 7.49 -10.81 10.67
N ALA A 86 8.26 -9.90 10.06
CA ALA A 86 9.40 -10.28 9.23
C ALA A 86 10.45 -11.07 10.02
N GLY A 87 10.72 -10.66 11.26
CA GLY A 87 11.60 -11.38 12.18
C GLY A 87 11.09 -12.79 12.51
N ALA A 88 9.81 -12.92 12.84
CA ALA A 88 9.19 -14.20 13.10
C ALA A 88 9.22 -15.14 11.89
N PHE A 89 8.92 -14.63 10.69
CA PHE A 89 9.05 -15.41 9.46
C PHE A 89 10.48 -15.90 9.23
N ASN A 90 11.48 -15.07 9.52
CA ASN A 90 12.87 -15.46 9.41
C ASN A 90 13.27 -16.55 10.43
N GLU A 91 12.77 -16.45 11.65
CA GLU A 91 13.14 -17.37 12.72
C GLU A 91 12.45 -18.73 12.60
N TYR A 92 11.14 -18.72 12.33
CA TYR A 92 10.31 -19.93 12.39
C TYR A 92 10.08 -20.61 11.04
N ILE A 93 10.14 -19.88 9.93
CA ILE A 93 9.79 -20.42 8.60
C ILE A 93 11.01 -20.59 7.72
N PHE A 94 11.94 -19.63 7.76
CA PHE A 94 13.15 -19.63 6.92
C PHE A 94 14.44 -19.48 7.75
N PRO A 95 14.77 -20.43 8.65
CA PRO A 95 15.99 -20.33 9.42
C PRO A 95 17.24 -20.49 8.53
N GLY A 96 18.20 -19.57 8.67
CA GLY A 96 19.47 -19.64 7.94
C GLY A 96 19.99 -18.29 7.45
N THR A 97 21.18 -18.31 6.83
CA THR A 97 21.88 -17.11 6.37
C THR A 97 21.15 -16.29 5.29
N GLN A 98 20.29 -16.94 4.52
CA GLN A 98 19.43 -16.31 3.50
C GLN A 98 17.96 -16.20 3.94
N GLY A 99 17.64 -16.58 5.17
CA GLY A 99 16.28 -16.64 5.68
C GLY A 99 15.56 -15.30 5.60
N ILE A 100 16.25 -14.21 5.94
CA ILE A 100 15.66 -12.87 5.87
C ILE A 100 15.23 -12.48 4.45
N ARG A 101 15.99 -12.87 3.44
CA ARG A 101 15.67 -12.63 2.03
C ARG A 101 14.38 -13.35 1.63
N TYR A 102 14.27 -14.65 1.96
CA TYR A 102 13.09 -15.45 1.66
C TYR A 102 11.85 -15.01 2.47
N SER A 103 12.04 -14.60 3.72
CA SER A 103 11.00 -14.03 4.55
C SER A 103 10.42 -12.76 3.93
N MET A 104 11.29 -11.85 3.49
CA MET A 104 10.87 -10.59 2.86
C MET A 104 10.17 -10.83 1.52
N ILE A 105 10.65 -11.77 0.69
CA ILE A 105 10.00 -12.15 -0.57
C ILE A 105 8.60 -12.71 -0.30
N SER A 106 8.48 -13.65 0.63
CA SER A 106 7.19 -14.27 1.00
C SER A 106 6.20 -13.24 1.50
N MET A 107 6.63 -12.33 2.38
CA MET A 107 5.79 -11.26 2.91
C MET A 107 5.37 -10.29 1.80
N THR A 108 6.27 -9.90 0.92
CA THR A 108 5.96 -9.03 -0.22
C THR A 108 4.92 -9.66 -1.13
N CYS A 109 5.05 -10.94 -1.46
CA CYS A 109 4.09 -11.66 -2.27
C CYS A 109 2.74 -11.78 -1.55
N PHE A 110 2.71 -12.23 -0.31
CA PHE A 110 1.48 -12.46 0.42
C PHE A 110 0.71 -11.16 0.70
N PHE A 111 1.35 -10.20 1.37
CA PHE A 111 0.69 -8.94 1.74
C PHE A 111 0.51 -8.00 0.54
N GLY A 112 1.40 -8.06 -0.45
CA GLY A 112 1.24 -7.31 -1.69
C GLY A 112 0.02 -7.76 -2.49
N LEU A 113 -0.16 -9.07 -2.68
CA LEU A 113 -1.35 -9.62 -3.33
C LEU A 113 -2.62 -9.34 -2.53
N LEU A 114 -2.57 -9.51 -1.20
CA LEU A 114 -3.70 -9.19 -0.34
C LEU A 114 -4.08 -7.71 -0.46
N GLY A 115 -3.11 -6.80 -0.48
CA GLY A 115 -3.33 -5.37 -0.66
C GLY A 115 -4.00 -5.04 -2.00
N VAL A 116 -3.54 -5.63 -3.09
CA VAL A 116 -4.14 -5.46 -4.42
C VAL A 116 -5.58 -5.99 -4.45
N LEU A 117 -5.83 -7.15 -3.85
CA LEU A 117 -7.18 -7.73 -3.74
C LEU A 117 -8.11 -6.82 -2.95
N LEU A 118 -7.66 -6.31 -1.80
CA LEU A 118 -8.45 -5.38 -0.98
C LEU A 118 -8.79 -4.09 -1.74
N LEU A 119 -7.83 -3.53 -2.50
CA LEU A 119 -8.07 -2.37 -3.35
C LEU A 119 -9.07 -2.68 -4.46
N TRP A 120 -9.02 -3.87 -5.02
CA TRP A 120 -9.98 -4.29 -6.04
C TRP A 120 -11.40 -4.38 -5.49
N PHE A 121 -11.58 -5.01 -4.32
CA PHE A 121 -12.88 -5.06 -3.64
C PHE A 121 -13.38 -3.67 -3.17
N ALA A 122 -12.47 -2.76 -2.84
CA ALA A 122 -12.81 -1.40 -2.42
C ALA A 122 -13.24 -0.49 -3.59
N ARG A 123 -13.08 -0.92 -4.83
CA ARG A 123 -13.38 -0.11 -6.02
C ARG A 123 -14.86 0.27 -6.12
N GLU A 124 -15.77 -0.69 -5.94
CA GLU A 124 -17.21 -0.45 -6.01
C GLU A 124 -17.73 0.50 -4.92
N PRO A 125 -17.42 0.25 -3.63
CA PRO A 125 -17.85 1.16 -2.57
C PRO A 125 -17.24 2.56 -2.69
N TYR A 126 -16.02 2.68 -3.23
CA TYR A 126 -15.41 3.99 -3.50
C TYR A 126 -16.17 4.77 -4.57
N SER A 127 -16.52 4.14 -5.69
CA SER A 127 -17.28 4.75 -6.78
C SER A 127 -18.65 5.27 -6.29
N GLN A 128 -19.36 4.48 -5.48
CA GLN A 128 -20.62 4.90 -4.85
C GLN A 128 -20.47 6.09 -3.88
N SER A 129 -19.35 6.12 -3.15
CA SER A 129 -19.03 7.21 -2.24
C SER A 129 -18.72 8.52 -2.98
N MET A 130 -18.08 8.43 -4.13
CA MET A 130 -17.82 9.57 -5.01
C MET A 130 -19.10 10.18 -5.60
N GLU A 131 -20.07 9.33 -5.94
CA GLU A 131 -21.40 9.80 -6.39
C GLU A 131 -22.13 10.58 -5.29
N LYS A 132 -22.11 10.06 -4.07
CA LYS A 132 -22.70 10.74 -2.90
C LYS A 132 -21.96 12.04 -2.57
N ALA A 133 -20.64 12.07 -2.69
CA ALA A 133 -19.83 13.26 -2.45
C ALA A 133 -20.15 14.40 -3.45
N GLY A 134 -20.52 14.10 -4.69
CA GLY A 134 -21.00 15.07 -5.66
C GLY A 134 -22.27 15.78 -5.20
N LEU A 135 -23.16 15.08 -4.52
CA LEU A 135 -24.42 15.64 -3.99
C LEU A 135 -24.19 16.60 -2.80
N TRP A 136 -23.11 16.44 -2.02
CA TRP A 136 -22.80 17.34 -0.88
C TRP A 136 -22.12 18.64 -1.30
N ALA A 137 -21.66 18.73 -2.54
CA ALA A 137 -21.01 19.94 -3.06
C ALA A 137 -22.04 20.92 -3.65
N GLU A 138 -23.30 20.51 -3.80
CA GLU A 138 -24.41 21.30 -4.34
C GLU A 138 -25.27 21.95 -3.25
N ASP A 139 -25.12 21.56 -1.99
CA ASP A 139 -25.76 22.13 -0.79
C ASP A 139 -24.79 23.10 -0.04
#